data_57de71501664f8dcad8a39abb8c12716
#
_entry.id   57de71501664f8dcad8a39abb8c12716
#
_cell.length_a   1.000
_cell.length_b   1.000
_cell.length_c   1.000
_cell.angle_alpha   90.00
_cell.angle_beta   90.00
_cell.angle_gamma   90.00
#
_symmetry.space_group_name_H-M   'P 1'
#
loop_
_entity.id
_entity.type
_entity.pdbx_description
1 polymer ?
#
loop_
_entity_poly.entity_id
_entity_poly.type
_entity_poly.pdbx_seq_one_letter_code
_entity_poly.pdbx_strand_id
1 'polypeptide(L)'
;MIIVVTGAAGPAGKAAVRRLTASGHTVIGVDRTGADGTLAVDLLDHEAVRKLAADVQAEHGRIDGLIHLVGGWRGSKTFAETKLEDAALLHDLLVRTLQHVTLAFEPLLKASGRGRFAIVSAKAAERPTQGNAAYGAAKAAAEAWTLAFADALEGTPATANILVVKALVHEGMRAASPDKTFPGFTDVDDLAAAIEGLWDTDANGTRMDLTT
;
A
#
# COMPACT_ATOMS: atom_id res chain seq x y z
N MET A 1 -0.78 -16.46 9.76
CA MET A 1 -1.70 -15.73 8.87
C MET A 1 -1.18 -15.83 7.44
N ILE A 2 -2.07 -15.68 6.46
CA ILE A 2 -1.72 -15.60 5.02
C ILE A 2 -1.88 -14.14 4.59
N ILE A 3 -0.80 -13.51 4.19
CA ILE A 3 -0.76 -12.06 3.90
C ILE A 3 -0.19 -11.82 2.50
N VAL A 4 -0.94 -11.14 1.67
CA VAL A 4 -0.48 -10.70 0.35
C VAL A 4 0.07 -9.27 0.47
N VAL A 5 1.27 -9.05 -0.03
CA VAL A 5 1.93 -7.74 -0.07
C VAL A 5 2.19 -7.37 -1.53
N THR A 6 1.50 -6.36 -2.04
CA THR A 6 1.74 -5.84 -3.39
C THR A 6 2.71 -4.66 -3.36
N GLY A 7 3.53 -4.50 -4.40
CA GLY A 7 4.68 -3.60 -4.38
C GLY A 7 5.84 -4.16 -3.54
N ALA A 8 5.91 -5.48 -3.42
CA ALA A 8 6.81 -6.19 -2.51
C ALA A 8 8.30 -6.01 -2.84
N ALA A 9 8.66 -5.74 -4.10
CA ALA A 9 10.05 -5.48 -4.51
C ALA A 9 10.54 -4.06 -4.14
N GLY A 10 9.64 -3.14 -3.81
CA GLY A 10 9.98 -1.80 -3.32
C GLY A 10 10.54 -1.79 -1.89
N PRO A 11 11.20 -0.69 -1.46
CA PRO A 11 11.79 -0.63 -0.11
C PRO A 11 10.79 -0.89 1.03
N ALA A 12 9.61 -0.29 0.97
CA ALA A 12 8.54 -0.52 1.94
C ALA A 12 8.02 -1.97 1.90
N GLY A 13 7.84 -2.52 0.68
CA GLY A 13 7.42 -3.90 0.49
C GLY A 13 8.42 -4.90 1.07
N LYS A 14 9.71 -4.73 0.80
CA LYS A 14 10.78 -5.56 1.35
C LYS A 14 10.81 -5.53 2.88
N ALA A 15 10.64 -4.35 3.49
CA ALA A 15 10.59 -4.22 4.94
C ALA A 15 9.36 -4.93 5.53
N ALA A 16 8.18 -4.75 4.92
CA ALA A 16 6.95 -5.41 5.34
C ALA A 16 7.04 -6.94 5.21
N VAL A 17 7.49 -7.45 4.05
CA VAL A 17 7.68 -8.88 3.82
C VAL A 17 8.65 -9.47 4.85
N ARG A 18 9.82 -8.85 5.03
CA ARG A 18 10.82 -9.31 6.00
C ARG A 18 10.23 -9.39 7.42
N ARG A 19 9.57 -8.34 7.89
CA ARG A 19 9.00 -8.27 9.24
C ARG A 19 7.90 -9.30 9.45
N LEU A 20 6.91 -9.34 8.57
CA LEU A 20 5.78 -10.26 8.68
C LEU A 20 6.22 -11.75 8.59
N THR A 21 7.22 -12.05 7.75
CA THR A 21 7.80 -13.40 7.68
C THR A 21 8.55 -13.76 8.97
N ALA A 22 9.32 -12.82 9.54
CA ALA A 22 10.03 -13.03 10.81
C ALA A 22 9.06 -13.27 11.97
N SER A 23 7.84 -12.74 11.90
CA SER A 23 6.76 -12.99 12.88
C SER A 23 5.98 -14.28 12.62
N GLY A 24 6.46 -15.14 11.71
CA GLY A 24 5.89 -16.48 11.47
C GLY A 24 4.66 -16.48 10.54
N HIS A 25 4.46 -15.43 9.74
CA HIS A 25 3.37 -15.40 8.77
C HIS A 25 3.81 -15.94 7.40
N THR A 26 2.87 -16.52 6.66
CA THR A 26 3.08 -16.83 5.25
C THR A 26 2.81 -15.55 4.46
N VAL A 27 3.84 -15.02 3.80
CA VAL A 27 3.74 -13.76 3.06
C VAL A 27 3.92 -14.03 1.57
N ILE A 28 2.93 -13.66 0.78
CA ILE A 28 2.97 -13.72 -0.68
C ILE A 28 3.32 -12.32 -1.20
N GLY A 29 4.59 -12.14 -1.57
CA GLY A 29 5.05 -10.91 -2.20
C GLY A 29 4.64 -10.86 -3.67
N VAL A 30 4.07 -9.75 -4.10
CA VAL A 30 3.62 -9.52 -5.48
C VAL A 30 4.24 -8.24 -6.00
N ASP A 31 4.81 -8.30 -7.19
CA ASP A 31 5.35 -7.13 -7.89
C ASP A 31 5.22 -7.32 -9.40
N ARG A 32 5.44 -6.26 -10.16
CA ARG A 32 5.32 -6.31 -11.63
C ARG A 32 6.38 -7.19 -12.29
N THR A 33 7.58 -7.26 -11.72
CA THR A 33 8.74 -7.90 -12.37
C THR A 33 9.07 -9.29 -11.84
N GLY A 34 8.46 -9.74 -10.74
CA GLY A 34 8.84 -11.01 -10.11
C GLY A 34 10.23 -11.03 -9.49
N ALA A 35 10.83 -9.87 -9.23
CA ALA A 35 12.15 -9.78 -8.62
C ALA A 35 12.12 -10.23 -7.14
N ASP A 36 13.28 -10.66 -6.63
CA ASP A 36 13.47 -10.98 -5.21
C ASP A 36 12.48 -12.03 -4.65
N GLY A 37 12.08 -13.00 -5.47
CA GLY A 37 11.15 -14.06 -5.06
C GLY A 37 9.68 -13.65 -4.99
N THR A 38 9.32 -12.50 -5.55
CA THR A 38 7.93 -12.06 -5.66
C THR A 38 7.24 -12.73 -6.85
N LEU A 39 5.91 -12.86 -6.78
CA LEU A 39 5.10 -13.25 -7.93
C LEU A 39 5.01 -12.08 -8.91
N ALA A 40 5.23 -12.36 -10.19
CA ALA A 40 5.09 -11.37 -11.25
C ALA A 40 3.62 -11.21 -11.65
N VAL A 41 3.00 -10.08 -11.31
CA VAL A 41 1.60 -9.76 -11.67
C VAL A 41 1.49 -8.31 -12.07
N ASP A 42 0.93 -8.04 -13.24
CA ASP A 42 0.52 -6.69 -13.63
C ASP A 42 -0.80 -6.33 -12.93
N LEU A 43 -0.74 -5.46 -11.94
CA LEU A 43 -1.92 -5.05 -11.19
C LEU A 43 -2.84 -4.10 -11.98
N LEU A 44 -2.44 -3.67 -13.17
CA LEU A 44 -3.32 -2.97 -14.12
C LEU A 44 -4.15 -3.94 -14.98
N ASP A 45 -3.83 -5.22 -14.97
CA ASP A 45 -4.65 -6.28 -15.54
C ASP A 45 -5.58 -6.86 -14.47
N HIS A 46 -6.85 -6.49 -14.53
CA HIS A 46 -7.86 -6.93 -13.53
C HIS A 46 -8.06 -8.45 -13.53
N GLU A 47 -7.98 -9.11 -14.68
CA GLU A 47 -8.13 -10.57 -14.73
C GLU A 47 -6.92 -11.29 -14.12
N ALA A 48 -5.70 -10.77 -14.33
CA ALA A 48 -4.50 -11.27 -13.65
C ALA A 48 -4.61 -11.12 -12.13
N VAL A 49 -5.16 -10.01 -11.63
CA VAL A 49 -5.39 -9.80 -10.19
C VAL A 49 -6.46 -10.76 -9.63
N ARG A 50 -7.55 -10.98 -10.36
CA ARG A 50 -8.58 -11.96 -9.96
C ARG A 50 -7.99 -13.37 -9.90
N LYS A 51 -7.19 -13.73 -10.90
CA LYS A 51 -6.48 -15.01 -10.91
C LYS A 51 -5.54 -15.16 -9.72
N LEU A 52 -4.75 -14.14 -9.40
CA LEU A 52 -3.90 -14.11 -8.21
C LEU A 52 -4.71 -14.40 -6.94
N ALA A 53 -5.83 -13.71 -6.74
CA ALA A 53 -6.68 -13.89 -5.57
C ALA A 53 -7.23 -15.33 -5.47
N ALA A 54 -7.66 -15.90 -6.60
CA ALA A 54 -8.15 -17.27 -6.68
C ALA A 54 -7.04 -18.31 -6.42
N ASP A 55 -5.85 -18.12 -7.00
CA ASP A 55 -4.71 -19.01 -6.81
C ASP A 55 -4.26 -19.04 -5.33
N VAL A 56 -4.13 -17.88 -4.70
CA VAL A 56 -3.76 -17.78 -3.27
C VAL A 56 -4.82 -18.41 -2.38
N GLN A 57 -6.11 -18.20 -2.68
CA GLN A 57 -7.21 -18.85 -1.96
C GLN A 57 -7.18 -20.38 -2.13
N ALA A 58 -6.93 -20.87 -3.33
CA ALA A 58 -6.88 -22.30 -3.61
C ALA A 58 -5.70 -22.99 -2.91
N GLU A 59 -4.54 -22.33 -2.86
CA GLU A 59 -3.33 -22.89 -2.26
C GLU A 59 -3.36 -22.86 -0.71
N HIS A 60 -3.86 -21.74 -0.14
CA HIS A 60 -3.77 -21.51 1.30
C HIS A 60 -5.10 -21.57 2.06
N GLY A 61 -6.24 -21.66 1.35
CA GLY A 61 -7.57 -21.77 1.94
C GLY A 61 -8.13 -20.51 2.58
N ARG A 62 -7.29 -19.45 2.75
CA ARG A 62 -7.68 -18.18 3.38
C ARG A 62 -6.72 -17.05 3.02
N ILE A 63 -7.16 -15.82 3.20
CA ILE A 63 -6.33 -14.63 3.08
C ILE A 63 -6.66 -13.71 4.26
N ASP A 64 -5.67 -13.47 5.14
CA ASP A 64 -5.83 -12.69 6.35
C ASP A 64 -5.40 -11.23 6.21
N GLY A 65 -4.64 -10.92 5.16
CA GLY A 65 -4.17 -9.56 4.90
C GLY A 65 -3.90 -9.28 3.44
N LEU A 66 -4.19 -8.04 3.05
CA LEU A 66 -3.78 -7.45 1.78
C LEU A 66 -3.13 -6.09 2.07
N ILE A 67 -1.82 -6.02 1.95
CA ILE A 67 -1.04 -4.79 2.19
C ILE A 67 -0.62 -4.23 0.84
N HIS A 68 -1.24 -3.11 0.43
CA HIS A 68 -1.03 -2.52 -0.88
C HIS A 68 0.01 -1.38 -0.81
N LEU A 69 1.25 -1.71 -1.17
CA LEU A 69 2.41 -0.81 -1.09
C LEU A 69 2.88 -0.32 -2.47
N VAL A 70 2.06 -0.53 -3.50
CA VAL A 70 2.34 0.03 -4.82
C VAL A 70 2.33 1.54 -4.74
N GLY A 71 3.39 2.16 -5.25
CA GLY A 71 3.53 3.58 -5.16
C GLY A 71 4.52 4.14 -6.17
N GLY A 72 4.62 5.44 -6.14
CA GLY A 72 5.53 6.23 -6.95
C GLY A 72 5.32 7.70 -6.65
N TRP A 73 6.27 8.51 -7.01
CA TRP A 73 6.18 9.95 -6.86
C TRP A 73 6.57 10.65 -8.15
N ARG A 74 5.82 11.66 -8.50
CA ARG A 74 6.13 12.62 -9.55
C ARG A 74 5.72 14.00 -9.06
N GLY A 75 6.47 15.02 -9.42
CA GLY A 75 6.19 16.39 -9.05
C GLY A 75 6.82 17.37 -10.03
N SER A 76 6.48 18.64 -9.85
CA SER A 76 6.96 19.77 -10.63
C SER A 76 7.52 20.86 -9.71
N LYS A 77 8.13 21.90 -10.25
CA LYS A 77 8.56 23.07 -9.45
C LYS A 77 7.38 24.01 -9.21
N THR A 78 6.53 24.19 -10.21
CA THR A 78 5.35 25.05 -10.16
C THR A 78 4.11 24.30 -10.63
N PHE A 79 2.91 24.82 -10.32
CA PHE A 79 1.66 24.22 -10.79
C PHE A 79 1.58 24.17 -12.32
N ALA A 80 2.03 25.22 -13.00
CA ALA A 80 2.00 25.31 -14.46
C ALA A 80 2.90 24.29 -15.17
N GLU A 81 3.92 23.74 -14.46
CA GLU A 81 4.82 22.72 -15.00
C GLU A 81 4.31 21.29 -14.76
N THR A 82 3.12 21.14 -14.17
CA THR A 82 2.53 19.81 -13.94
C THR A 82 2.27 19.11 -15.27
N LYS A 83 2.84 17.94 -15.42
CA LYS A 83 2.67 17.09 -16.62
C LYS A 83 1.45 16.19 -16.46
N LEU A 84 0.54 16.21 -17.41
CA LEU A 84 -0.66 15.35 -17.38
C LEU A 84 -0.32 13.87 -17.56
N GLU A 85 0.78 13.56 -18.24
CA GLU A 85 1.30 12.20 -18.35
C GLU A 85 1.73 11.63 -16.97
N ASP A 86 2.34 12.48 -16.13
CA ASP A 86 2.68 12.09 -14.75
C ASP A 86 1.41 11.90 -13.91
N ALA A 87 0.37 12.71 -14.14
CA ALA A 87 -0.92 12.53 -13.47
C ALA A 87 -1.59 11.22 -13.87
N ALA A 88 -1.58 10.88 -15.17
CA ALA A 88 -2.10 9.60 -15.67
C ALA A 88 -1.33 8.40 -15.06
N LEU A 89 0.02 8.46 -15.06
CA LEU A 89 0.87 7.44 -14.46
C LEU A 89 0.57 7.26 -12.96
N LEU A 90 0.45 8.35 -12.22
CA LEU A 90 0.16 8.29 -10.78
C LEU A 90 -1.24 7.76 -10.51
N HIS A 91 -2.23 8.10 -11.34
CA HIS A 91 -3.57 7.54 -11.26
C HIS A 91 -3.54 6.01 -11.47
N ASP A 92 -2.83 5.54 -12.49
CA ASP A 92 -2.69 4.10 -12.74
C ASP A 92 -2.04 3.40 -11.55
N LEU A 93 -0.90 3.93 -11.05
CA LEU A 93 -0.15 3.31 -9.95
C LEU A 93 -0.87 3.35 -8.60
N LEU A 94 -1.55 4.44 -8.27
CA LEU A 94 -2.06 4.69 -6.91
C LEU A 94 -3.55 4.45 -6.77
N VAL A 95 -4.31 4.50 -7.88
CA VAL A 95 -5.77 4.36 -7.86
C VAL A 95 -6.21 3.10 -8.57
N ARG A 96 -5.87 2.90 -9.85
CA ARG A 96 -6.36 1.74 -10.60
C ARG A 96 -5.86 0.41 -10.06
N THR A 97 -4.58 0.31 -9.70
CA THR A 97 -4.08 -0.92 -9.06
C THR A 97 -4.79 -1.21 -7.74
N LEU A 98 -5.03 -0.16 -6.92
CA LEU A 98 -5.79 -0.25 -5.68
C LEU A 98 -7.22 -0.76 -5.92
N GLN A 99 -7.91 -0.22 -6.92
CA GLN A 99 -9.26 -0.63 -7.30
C GLN A 99 -9.29 -2.12 -7.66
N HIS A 100 -8.38 -2.56 -8.51
CA HIS A 100 -8.31 -3.96 -8.95
C HIS A 100 -8.05 -4.93 -7.79
N VAL A 101 -7.10 -4.62 -6.90
CA VAL A 101 -6.79 -5.53 -5.78
C VAL A 101 -7.91 -5.56 -4.75
N THR A 102 -8.53 -4.42 -4.43
CA THR A 102 -9.63 -4.41 -3.46
C THR A 102 -10.86 -5.16 -3.97
N LEU A 103 -11.25 -4.97 -5.23
CA LEU A 103 -12.38 -5.68 -5.82
C LEU A 103 -12.15 -7.19 -5.90
N ALA A 104 -10.92 -7.64 -6.17
CA ALA A 104 -10.61 -9.06 -6.25
C ALA A 104 -10.51 -9.74 -4.86
N PHE A 105 -10.01 -9.02 -3.86
CA PHE A 105 -9.72 -9.59 -2.54
C PHE A 105 -10.82 -9.34 -1.49
N GLU A 106 -11.78 -8.44 -1.74
CA GLU A 106 -12.86 -8.11 -0.80
C GLU A 106 -13.55 -9.35 -0.22
N PRO A 107 -14.08 -10.29 -1.02
CA PRO A 107 -14.82 -11.44 -0.48
C PRO A 107 -13.91 -12.33 0.38
N LEU A 108 -12.63 -12.42 0.07
CA LEU A 108 -11.66 -13.24 0.79
C LEU A 108 -11.27 -12.64 2.12
N LEU A 109 -11.11 -11.32 2.18
CA LEU A 109 -10.86 -10.60 3.42
C LEU A 109 -12.05 -10.67 4.37
N LYS A 110 -13.27 -10.52 3.85
CA LYS A 110 -14.51 -10.69 4.63
C LYS A 110 -14.63 -12.10 5.22
N ALA A 111 -14.27 -13.11 4.45
CA ALA A 111 -14.36 -14.51 4.88
C ALA A 111 -13.28 -14.93 5.89
N SER A 112 -12.21 -14.16 6.03
CA SER A 112 -11.05 -14.51 6.89
C SER A 112 -11.37 -14.56 8.38
N GLY A 113 -12.33 -13.80 8.86
CA GLY A 113 -12.59 -13.61 10.30
C GLY A 113 -11.59 -12.68 11.00
N ARG A 114 -10.54 -12.21 10.30
CA ARG A 114 -9.54 -11.24 10.79
C ARG A 114 -8.86 -10.48 9.65
N GLY A 115 -9.56 -10.27 8.55
CA GLY A 115 -9.00 -9.64 7.35
C GLY A 115 -8.50 -8.22 7.65
N ARG A 116 -7.30 -7.88 7.19
CA ARG A 116 -6.73 -6.53 7.30
C ARG A 116 -6.30 -6.04 5.93
N PHE A 117 -6.74 -4.84 5.62
CA PHE A 117 -6.31 -4.12 4.42
C PHE A 117 -5.63 -2.81 4.82
N ALA A 118 -4.55 -2.44 4.15
CA ALA A 118 -3.94 -1.14 4.31
C ALA A 118 -3.28 -0.64 3.03
N ILE A 119 -3.31 0.69 2.89
CA ILE A 119 -2.49 1.46 1.94
C ILE A 119 -1.55 2.38 2.69
N VAL A 120 -0.48 2.81 2.01
CA VAL A 120 0.33 3.96 2.43
C VAL A 120 -0.12 5.19 1.68
N SER A 121 -0.50 6.22 2.41
CA SER A 121 -0.82 7.54 1.87
C SER A 121 0.16 8.60 2.35
N ALA A 122 -0.05 9.83 1.97
CA ALA A 122 0.84 10.93 2.28
C ALA A 122 0.07 12.16 2.78
N LYS A 123 0.73 13.01 3.57
CA LYS A 123 0.20 14.32 3.95
C LYS A 123 -0.25 15.17 2.75
N ALA A 124 0.32 14.91 1.57
CA ALA A 124 -0.07 15.55 0.32
C ALA A 124 -1.53 15.28 -0.11
N ALA A 125 -2.15 14.20 0.37
CA ALA A 125 -3.57 13.93 0.13
C ALA A 125 -4.46 14.99 0.78
N GLU A 126 -4.10 15.43 1.98
CA GLU A 126 -4.85 16.43 2.76
C GLU A 126 -4.42 17.86 2.43
N ARG A 127 -3.11 18.08 2.25
CA ARG A 127 -2.52 19.41 2.00
C ARG A 127 -1.59 19.37 0.79
N PRO A 128 -2.14 19.27 -0.44
CA PRO A 128 -1.33 19.30 -1.64
C PRO A 128 -0.68 20.69 -1.82
N THR A 129 0.47 20.70 -2.46
CA THR A 129 1.19 21.92 -2.86
C THR A 129 1.23 22.02 -4.38
N GLN A 130 1.60 23.18 -4.92
CA GLN A 130 1.74 23.36 -6.36
C GLN A 130 2.72 22.35 -7.00
N GLY A 131 3.73 21.91 -6.25
CA GLY A 131 4.75 21.01 -6.77
C GLY A 131 4.36 19.52 -6.74
N ASN A 132 3.26 19.17 -6.09
CA ASN A 132 2.78 17.80 -5.98
C ASN A 132 1.29 17.62 -6.31
N ALA A 133 0.74 18.52 -7.13
CA ALA A 133 -0.69 18.55 -7.43
C ALA A 133 -1.23 17.20 -7.93
N ALA A 134 -0.58 16.59 -8.93
CA ALA A 134 -0.97 15.29 -9.47
C ALA A 134 -0.85 14.16 -8.43
N TYR A 135 0.24 14.16 -7.66
CA TYR A 135 0.46 13.18 -6.60
C TYR A 135 -0.56 13.30 -5.47
N GLY A 136 -0.79 14.54 -4.99
CA GLY A 136 -1.78 14.80 -3.94
C GLY A 136 -3.19 14.39 -4.36
N ALA A 137 -3.58 14.71 -5.60
CA ALA A 137 -4.87 14.32 -6.16
C ALA A 137 -5.03 12.77 -6.22
N ALA A 138 -4.01 12.05 -6.71
CA ALA A 138 -4.05 10.59 -6.76
C ALA A 138 -4.08 9.95 -5.37
N LYS A 139 -3.34 10.51 -4.39
CA LYS A 139 -3.38 10.03 -3.00
C LYS A 139 -4.74 10.30 -2.34
N ALA A 140 -5.35 11.47 -2.57
CA ALA A 140 -6.68 11.77 -2.07
C ALA A 140 -7.74 10.82 -2.67
N ALA A 141 -7.65 10.51 -3.96
CA ALA A 141 -8.53 9.54 -4.61
C ALA A 141 -8.35 8.11 -4.02
N ALA A 142 -7.10 7.71 -3.77
CA ALA A 142 -6.81 6.41 -3.13
C ALA A 142 -7.36 6.34 -1.69
N GLU A 143 -7.26 7.42 -0.92
CA GLU A 143 -7.85 7.48 0.42
C GLU A 143 -9.37 7.39 0.37
N ALA A 144 -10.03 8.16 -0.51
CA ALA A 144 -11.48 8.11 -0.66
C ALA A 144 -11.97 6.71 -1.04
N TRP A 145 -11.27 6.02 -1.95
CA TRP A 145 -11.57 4.63 -2.31
C TRP A 145 -11.40 3.68 -1.12
N THR A 146 -10.33 3.85 -0.35
CA THR A 146 -10.07 3.01 0.82
C THR A 146 -11.12 3.20 1.92
N LEU A 147 -11.61 4.43 2.13
CA LEU A 147 -12.69 4.71 3.07
C LEU A 147 -14.02 4.08 2.63
N ALA A 148 -14.34 4.12 1.34
CA ALA A 148 -15.50 3.40 0.80
C ALA A 148 -15.34 1.88 0.92
N PHE A 149 -14.12 1.36 0.79
CA PHE A 149 -13.84 -0.05 1.03
C PHE A 149 -13.99 -0.41 2.52
N ALA A 150 -13.57 0.47 3.43
CA ALA A 150 -13.80 0.28 4.88
C ALA A 150 -15.28 0.23 5.23
N ASP A 151 -16.11 1.10 4.63
CA ASP A 151 -17.57 1.06 4.76
C ASP A 151 -18.14 -0.28 4.27
N ALA A 152 -17.67 -0.79 3.13
CA ALA A 152 -18.09 -2.09 2.60
C ALA A 152 -17.71 -3.28 3.51
N LEU A 153 -16.73 -3.12 4.41
CA LEU A 153 -16.32 -4.13 5.39
C LEU A 153 -17.10 -4.02 6.71
N GLU A 154 -17.94 -3.01 6.91
CA GLU A 154 -18.73 -2.86 8.14
C GLU A 154 -19.59 -4.10 8.42
N GLY A 155 -19.71 -4.43 9.70
CA GLY A 155 -20.42 -5.64 10.14
C GLY A 155 -19.63 -6.94 9.93
N THR A 156 -18.42 -6.88 9.44
CA THR A 156 -17.48 -8.02 9.36
C THR A 156 -16.29 -7.81 10.29
N PRO A 157 -15.50 -8.86 10.61
CA PRO A 157 -14.25 -8.72 11.36
C PRO A 157 -13.09 -8.12 10.55
N ALA A 158 -13.29 -7.86 9.26
CA ALA A 158 -12.27 -7.27 8.39
C ALA A 158 -12.23 -5.74 8.52
N THR A 159 -11.04 -5.15 8.36
CA THR A 159 -10.84 -3.70 8.41
C THR A 159 -9.97 -3.20 7.27
N ALA A 160 -10.17 -1.94 6.87
CA ALA A 160 -9.34 -1.24 5.90
C ALA A 160 -8.88 0.10 6.47
N ASN A 161 -7.57 0.36 6.44
CA ASN A 161 -6.97 1.53 7.05
C ASN A 161 -5.94 2.22 6.14
N ILE A 162 -5.59 3.45 6.47
CA ILE A 162 -4.69 4.30 5.73
C ILE A 162 -3.52 4.67 6.63
N LEU A 163 -2.30 4.27 6.26
CA LEU A 163 -1.07 4.64 6.94
C LEU A 163 -0.52 5.92 6.30
N VAL A 164 -0.54 7.03 7.03
CA VAL A 164 -0.15 8.34 6.50
C VAL A 164 1.28 8.66 6.88
N VAL A 165 2.11 8.97 5.89
CA VAL A 165 3.49 9.39 6.06
C VAL A 165 3.72 10.77 5.41
N LYS A 166 4.79 11.45 5.77
CA LYS A 166 5.28 12.60 4.99
C LYS A 166 6.04 12.10 3.75
N ALA A 167 6.97 11.22 3.98
CA ALA A 167 7.75 10.47 2.99
C ALA A 167 8.39 9.28 3.69
N LEU A 168 8.84 8.29 2.93
CA LEU A 168 9.56 7.14 3.47
C LEU A 168 11.07 7.34 3.33
N VAL A 169 11.82 6.82 4.29
CA VAL A 169 13.28 6.71 4.22
C VAL A 169 13.69 5.25 4.43
N HIS A 170 14.73 4.84 3.74
CA HIS A 170 15.32 3.51 3.83
C HIS A 170 16.85 3.57 3.76
N GLU A 171 17.52 2.50 4.13
CA GLU A 171 18.98 2.42 4.19
C GLU A 171 19.66 2.88 2.89
N GLY A 172 19.18 2.46 1.72
CA GLY A 172 19.73 2.88 0.44
C GLY A 172 19.67 4.40 0.20
N MET A 173 18.63 5.09 0.70
CA MET A 173 18.57 6.56 0.64
C MET A 173 19.59 7.20 1.59
N ARG A 174 19.75 6.64 2.79
CA ARG A 174 20.74 7.11 3.76
C ARG A 174 22.17 6.94 3.22
N ALA A 175 22.45 5.77 2.66
CA ALA A 175 23.75 5.47 2.04
C ALA A 175 24.06 6.38 0.83
N ALA A 176 23.07 6.67 0.00
CA ALA A 176 23.21 7.56 -1.16
C ALA A 176 23.34 9.05 -0.79
N SER A 177 23.01 9.42 0.44
CA SER A 177 23.03 10.81 0.92
C SER A 177 23.42 10.87 2.40
N PRO A 178 24.68 10.51 2.76
CA PRO A 178 25.09 10.35 4.16
C PRO A 178 25.02 11.65 4.97
N ASP A 179 25.20 12.79 4.31
CA ASP A 179 25.15 14.11 4.96
C ASP A 179 23.73 14.68 5.10
N LYS A 180 22.73 13.99 4.54
CA LYS A 180 21.33 14.46 4.63
C LYS A 180 20.64 13.90 5.86
N THR A 181 19.96 14.79 6.56
CA THR A 181 18.92 14.40 7.52
C THR A 181 17.57 14.25 6.80
N PHE A 182 16.70 13.41 7.34
CA PHE A 182 15.37 13.14 6.77
C PHE A 182 14.28 13.50 7.79
N PRO A 183 14.14 14.79 8.18
CA PRO A 183 13.25 15.20 9.27
C PRO A 183 11.78 14.92 8.91
N GLY A 184 11.10 14.20 9.79
CA GLY A 184 9.71 13.81 9.63
C GLY A 184 9.46 12.75 8.55
N PHE A 185 10.52 12.10 8.03
CA PHE A 185 10.35 10.91 7.19
C PHE A 185 10.15 9.70 8.10
N THR A 186 9.25 8.83 7.71
CA THR A 186 9.02 7.55 8.39
C THR A 186 9.99 6.51 7.84
N ASP A 187 10.71 5.82 8.72
CA ASP A 187 11.55 4.69 8.30
C ASP A 187 10.66 3.54 7.79
N VAL A 188 11.13 2.81 6.78
CA VAL A 188 10.39 1.66 6.24
C VAL A 188 10.22 0.53 7.27
N ASP A 189 11.11 0.43 8.25
CA ASP A 189 10.99 -0.55 9.33
C ASP A 189 9.93 -0.12 10.36
N ASP A 190 9.76 1.17 10.62
CA ASP A 190 8.67 1.71 11.44
C ASP A 190 7.32 1.54 10.73
N LEU A 191 7.28 1.77 9.42
CA LEU A 191 6.09 1.46 8.61
C LEU A 191 5.75 -0.03 8.69
N ALA A 192 6.73 -0.93 8.57
CA ALA A 192 6.52 -2.37 8.67
C ALA A 192 5.99 -2.77 10.06
N ALA A 193 6.45 -2.10 11.14
CA ALA A 193 5.91 -2.29 12.48
C ALA A 193 4.45 -1.84 12.59
N ALA A 194 4.09 -0.69 12.01
CA ALA A 194 2.72 -0.23 11.97
C ALA A 194 1.81 -1.17 11.16
N ILE A 195 2.30 -1.73 10.06
CA ILE A 195 1.58 -2.76 9.28
C ILE A 195 1.31 -4.00 10.12
N GLU A 196 2.29 -4.51 10.84
CA GLU A 196 2.12 -5.67 11.73
C GLU A 196 1.08 -5.38 12.82
N GLY A 197 1.11 -4.19 13.42
CA GLY A 197 0.16 -3.76 14.45
C GLY A 197 -1.30 -3.65 13.98
N LEU A 198 -1.61 -3.75 12.69
CA LEU A 198 -2.99 -3.73 12.19
C LEU A 198 -3.84 -4.87 12.74
N TRP A 199 -3.23 -5.99 13.12
CA TRP A 199 -3.94 -7.12 13.71
C TRP A 199 -4.15 -7.02 15.23
N ASP A 200 -3.60 -5.97 15.87
CA ASP A 200 -3.78 -5.66 17.28
C ASP A 200 -4.94 -4.69 17.54
N THR A 201 -5.62 -4.26 16.48
CA THR A 201 -6.73 -3.30 16.56
C THR A 201 -7.88 -3.70 15.65
N ASP A 202 -9.09 -3.26 16.02
CA ASP A 202 -10.30 -3.38 15.20
C ASP A 202 -10.67 -2.03 14.55
N ALA A 203 -9.73 -1.07 14.53
CA ALA A 203 -9.94 0.21 13.86
C ALA A 203 -10.21 -0.01 12.37
N ASN A 204 -11.29 0.58 11.86
CA ASN A 204 -11.71 0.52 10.46
C ASN A 204 -11.92 1.93 9.93
N GLY A 205 -11.53 2.19 8.70
CA GLY A 205 -11.65 3.52 8.07
C GLY A 205 -10.74 4.59 8.70
N THR A 206 -9.67 4.19 9.38
CA THR A 206 -8.82 5.12 10.12
C THR A 206 -7.62 5.58 9.31
N ARG A 207 -7.32 6.88 9.39
CA ARG A 207 -6.07 7.48 8.93
C ARG A 207 -5.08 7.48 10.10
N MET A 208 -4.15 6.54 10.09
CA MET A 208 -3.09 6.39 11.11
C MET A 208 -1.89 7.25 10.72
N ASP A 209 -1.63 8.31 11.47
CA ASP A 209 -0.54 9.24 11.20
C ASP A 209 0.79 8.69 11.74
N LEU A 210 1.71 8.40 10.85
CA LEU A 210 3.06 7.92 11.16
C LEU A 210 4.13 9.02 11.01
N THR A 211 3.72 10.27 10.89
CA THR A 211 4.64 11.41 10.82
C THR A 211 5.02 11.84 12.24
N THR A 212 6.18 11.46 12.71
CA THR A 212 6.75 11.88 14.01
C THR A 212 7.69 13.07 13.85
#